data_7b8a10b88ba7caca93bca8eb955e458a
#
_entry.id   7b8a10b88ba7caca93bca8eb955e458a
#
_cell.length_a   1.000
_cell.length_b   1.000
_cell.length_c   1.000
_cell.angle_alpha   90.00
_cell.angle_beta   90.00
_cell.angle_gamma   90.00
#
_symmetry.space_group_name_H-M   'P 1'
#
loop_
_entity.id
_entity.type
_entity.pdbx_description
1 polymer ?
#
loop_
_entity_poly.entity_id
_entity_poly.type
_entity_poly.pdbx_seq_one_letter_code
_entity_poly.pdbx_strand_id
1 'polypeptide(L)'
;MKREQLLAYSLKYKGDHRKIKAALLRNEHYDVCSYKEAYLTLVDANYPQSLKQLHDPPYVLYLRGRIDLLNLPMLSIIGSRNHGSYSANWTQKCVEHFSDYVIVSGMAKGIDGLAHTYALKQGTIAVLGCGIDLIYPKQNTEL
;
A
#
# COMPACT_ATOMS: atom_id res chain seq x y z
N MET A 1 14.67 -12.09 -13.18
CA MET A 1 13.22 -11.72 -13.02
C MET A 1 12.87 -10.68 -14.06
N LYS A 2 11.74 -10.83 -14.73
CA LYS A 2 11.20 -9.84 -15.68
C LYS A 2 9.92 -9.23 -15.08
N ARG A 3 9.62 -7.99 -15.45
CA ARG A 3 8.43 -7.27 -14.97
C ARG A 3 7.13 -8.03 -15.26
N GLU A 4 6.99 -8.50 -16.49
CA GLU A 4 5.81 -9.26 -16.95
C GLU A 4 5.65 -10.59 -16.21
N GLN A 5 6.76 -11.25 -15.92
CA GLN A 5 6.80 -12.52 -15.17
C GLN A 5 6.28 -12.32 -13.74
N LEU A 6 6.71 -11.24 -13.07
CA LEU A 6 6.25 -10.93 -11.72
C LEU A 6 4.77 -10.62 -11.68
N LEU A 7 4.26 -9.84 -12.65
CA LEU A 7 2.84 -9.55 -12.76
C LEU A 7 2.04 -10.83 -13.00
N ALA A 8 2.45 -11.66 -13.96
CA ALA A 8 1.76 -12.91 -14.30
C ALA A 8 1.65 -13.84 -13.08
N TYR A 9 2.74 -14.02 -12.34
CA TYR A 9 2.73 -14.84 -11.13
C TYR A 9 1.91 -14.20 -9.99
N SER A 10 1.97 -12.87 -9.84
CA SER A 10 1.15 -12.18 -8.84
C SER A 10 -0.34 -12.36 -9.09
N LEU A 11 -0.78 -12.26 -10.33
CA LEU A 11 -2.18 -12.50 -10.69
C LEU A 11 -2.57 -13.98 -10.52
N LYS A 12 -1.74 -14.90 -10.99
CA LYS A 12 -1.97 -16.36 -10.89
C LYS A 12 -2.09 -16.82 -9.44
N TYR A 13 -1.20 -16.35 -8.59
CA TYR A 13 -1.11 -16.78 -7.19
C TYR A 13 -1.73 -15.79 -6.20
N LYS A 14 -2.49 -14.80 -6.69
CA LYS A 14 -3.21 -13.81 -5.87
C LYS A 14 -2.30 -13.13 -4.84
N GLY A 15 -1.06 -12.78 -5.25
CA GLY A 15 -0.09 -12.12 -4.39
C GLY A 15 0.59 -13.02 -3.34
N ASP A 16 0.32 -14.32 -3.31
CA ASP A 16 0.95 -15.26 -2.36
C ASP A 16 2.48 -15.31 -2.59
N HIS A 17 3.21 -14.65 -1.69
CA HIS A 17 4.67 -14.49 -1.78
C HIS A 17 5.40 -15.84 -1.90
N ARG A 18 5.00 -16.85 -1.13
CA ARG A 18 5.67 -18.17 -1.13
C ARG A 18 5.49 -18.88 -2.46
N LYS A 19 4.28 -18.83 -3.02
CA LYS A 19 3.98 -19.45 -4.33
C LYS A 19 4.70 -18.74 -5.47
N ILE A 20 4.74 -17.39 -5.43
CA ILE A 20 5.48 -16.60 -6.42
C ILE A 20 6.97 -16.93 -6.35
N LYS A 21 7.56 -16.98 -5.16
CA LYS A 21 8.96 -17.37 -4.95
C LYS A 21 9.26 -18.76 -5.50
N ALA A 22 8.38 -19.73 -5.22
CA ALA A 22 8.52 -21.10 -5.75
C ALA A 22 8.43 -21.15 -7.28
N ALA A 23 7.50 -20.41 -7.89
CA ALA A 23 7.36 -20.32 -9.33
C ALA A 23 8.59 -19.69 -10.01
N LEU A 24 9.18 -18.65 -9.40
CA LEU A 24 10.42 -18.02 -9.84
C LEU A 24 11.59 -19.00 -9.82
N LEU A 25 11.74 -19.76 -8.73
CA LEU A 25 12.82 -20.74 -8.58
C LEU A 25 12.73 -21.90 -9.60
N ARG A 26 11.51 -22.31 -9.94
CA ARG A 26 11.26 -23.37 -10.95
C ARG A 26 11.30 -22.86 -12.38
N ASN A 27 11.48 -21.55 -12.59
CA ASN A 27 11.34 -20.90 -13.89
C ASN A 27 10.05 -21.32 -14.61
N GLU A 28 8.94 -21.31 -13.87
CA GLU A 28 7.65 -21.79 -14.35
C GLU A 28 7.21 -21.01 -15.60
N HIS A 29 6.56 -21.69 -16.53
CA HIS A 29 5.99 -21.04 -17.71
C HIS A 29 4.91 -20.02 -17.31
N TYR A 30 4.91 -18.86 -17.95
CA TYR A 30 3.91 -17.81 -17.76
C TYR A 30 3.48 -17.21 -19.10
N ASP A 31 2.23 -16.85 -19.18
CA ASP A 31 1.69 -16.06 -20.27
C ASP A 31 1.79 -14.58 -19.94
N VAL A 32 2.15 -13.77 -20.93
CA VAL A 32 2.17 -12.31 -20.76
C VAL A 32 0.73 -11.82 -20.59
N CYS A 33 0.47 -11.14 -19.49
CA CYS A 33 -0.84 -10.58 -19.19
C CYS A 33 -0.77 -9.05 -19.11
N SER A 34 -1.89 -8.40 -19.37
CA SER A 34 -2.07 -6.96 -19.16
C SER A 34 -2.84 -6.71 -17.88
N TYR A 35 -2.54 -5.61 -17.22
CA TYR A 35 -3.27 -5.11 -16.06
C TYR A 35 -3.63 -3.65 -16.29
N LYS A 36 -4.90 -3.28 -16.03
CA LYS A 36 -5.43 -1.97 -16.39
C LYS A 36 -4.96 -0.83 -15.48
N GLU A 37 -4.77 -1.15 -14.21
CA GLU A 37 -4.36 -0.17 -13.21
C GLU A 37 -2.83 -0.02 -13.20
N ALA A 38 -2.35 1.05 -12.57
CA ALA A 38 -0.92 1.23 -12.35
C ALA A 38 -0.36 0.16 -11.40
N TYR A 39 0.83 -0.31 -11.66
CA TYR A 39 1.55 -1.22 -10.79
C TYR A 39 3.06 -1.01 -10.86
N LEU A 40 3.74 -1.32 -9.77
CA LEU A 40 5.20 -1.42 -9.70
C LEU A 40 5.58 -2.85 -9.34
N THR A 41 6.68 -3.29 -9.90
CA THR A 41 7.28 -4.59 -9.56
C THR A 41 8.62 -4.39 -8.87
N LEU A 42 9.07 -5.39 -8.16
CA LEU A 42 10.34 -5.36 -7.42
C LEU A 42 11.56 -5.02 -8.30
N VAL A 43 11.45 -5.20 -9.63
CA VAL A 43 12.53 -4.91 -10.59
C VAL A 43 12.44 -3.50 -11.18
N ASP A 44 11.37 -2.76 -10.94
CA ASP A 44 11.21 -1.40 -11.47
C ASP A 44 12.12 -0.41 -10.71
N ALA A 45 12.69 0.54 -11.44
CA ALA A 45 13.63 1.52 -10.86
C ALA A 45 12.98 2.41 -9.78
N ASN A 46 11.70 2.73 -9.96
CA ASN A 46 10.89 3.55 -9.06
C ASN A 46 10.15 2.75 -7.97
N TYR A 47 10.47 1.45 -7.80
CA TYR A 47 9.95 0.67 -6.68
C TYR A 47 10.53 1.22 -5.36
N PRO A 48 9.69 1.45 -4.30
CA PRO A 48 10.14 2.08 -3.06
C PRO A 48 11.31 1.33 -2.41
N GLN A 49 12.42 2.04 -2.16
CA GLN A 49 13.64 1.43 -1.63
C GLN A 49 13.44 0.86 -0.22
N SER A 50 12.63 1.51 0.61
CA SER A 50 12.27 1.03 1.94
C SER A 50 11.61 -0.35 1.91
N LEU A 51 10.79 -0.64 0.90
CA LEU A 51 10.17 -1.95 0.73
C LEU A 51 11.14 -2.99 0.20
N LYS A 52 12.14 -2.61 -0.60
CA LYS A 52 13.19 -3.54 -1.07
C LYS A 52 14.05 -4.10 0.07
N GLN A 53 14.15 -3.36 1.18
CA GLN A 53 14.94 -3.75 2.36
C GLN A 53 14.23 -4.77 3.25
N LEU A 54 12.96 -5.04 3.01
CA LEU A 54 12.23 -6.06 3.76
C LEU A 54 12.80 -7.46 3.45
N HIS A 55 12.72 -8.36 4.42
CA HIS A 55 13.11 -9.77 4.24
C HIS A 55 12.33 -10.44 3.10
N ASP A 56 11.04 -10.18 3.01
CA ASP A 56 10.14 -10.67 1.98
C ASP A 56 9.42 -9.48 1.30
N PRO A 57 10.09 -8.74 0.39
CA PRO A 57 9.50 -7.59 -0.25
C PRO A 57 8.36 -8.01 -1.19
N PRO A 58 7.26 -7.26 -1.26
CA PRO A 58 6.19 -7.51 -2.22
C PRO A 58 6.72 -7.56 -3.66
N TYR A 59 6.41 -8.61 -4.41
CA TYR A 59 6.85 -8.69 -5.81
C TYR A 59 6.15 -7.69 -6.72
N VAL A 60 4.90 -7.36 -6.41
CA VAL A 60 4.08 -6.39 -7.16
C VAL A 60 3.30 -5.51 -6.18
N LEU A 61 3.30 -4.21 -6.43
CA LEU A 61 2.45 -3.23 -5.78
C LEU A 61 1.42 -2.77 -6.79
N TYR A 62 0.15 -2.94 -6.50
CA TYR A 62 -0.95 -2.39 -7.29
C TYR A 62 -1.28 -1.00 -6.77
N LEU A 63 -1.41 -0.02 -7.66
CA LEU A 63 -1.44 1.38 -7.32
C LEU A 63 -2.65 2.08 -7.92
N ARG A 64 -3.27 2.97 -7.16
CA ARG A 64 -4.33 3.87 -7.62
C ARG A 64 -4.15 5.24 -6.96
N GLY A 65 -4.32 6.31 -7.72
CA GLY A 65 -4.21 7.67 -7.23
C GLY A 65 -2.84 8.30 -7.44
N ARG A 66 -2.38 9.11 -6.49
CA ARG A 66 -1.15 9.91 -6.59
C ARG A 66 0.11 9.09 -6.29
N ILE A 67 0.70 8.53 -7.35
CA ILE A 67 1.91 7.68 -7.25
C ILE A 67 3.15 8.51 -6.87
N ASP A 68 3.16 9.81 -7.18
CA ASP A 68 4.22 10.75 -6.82
C ASP A 68 4.51 10.78 -5.31
N LEU A 69 3.49 10.56 -4.48
CA LEU A 69 3.62 10.51 -3.03
C LEU A 69 4.58 9.42 -2.53
N LEU A 70 4.81 8.36 -3.30
CA LEU A 70 5.74 7.28 -2.94
C LEU A 70 7.20 7.73 -2.83
N ASN A 71 7.55 8.90 -3.38
CA ASN A 71 8.91 9.44 -3.35
C ASN A 71 9.13 10.49 -2.25
N LEU A 72 8.10 10.80 -1.47
CA LEU A 72 8.16 11.79 -0.40
C LEU A 72 8.46 11.13 0.96
N PRO A 73 8.94 11.89 1.94
CA PRO A 73 9.05 11.40 3.32
C PRO A 73 7.70 10.92 3.85
N MET A 74 7.69 9.76 4.51
CA MET A 74 6.46 9.12 4.98
C MET A 74 6.49 8.86 6.48
N LEU A 75 5.32 8.99 7.12
CA LEU A 75 5.10 8.63 8.51
C LEU A 75 3.89 7.70 8.62
N SER A 76 4.07 6.53 9.25
CA SER A 76 2.96 5.61 9.48
C SER A 76 2.22 5.96 10.77
N ILE A 77 0.88 6.08 10.67
CA ILE A 77 -0.01 6.25 11.82
C ILE A 77 -1.02 5.10 11.80
N ILE A 78 -0.98 4.27 12.84
CA ILE A 78 -1.87 3.12 13.01
C ILE A 78 -2.39 3.11 14.44
N GLY A 79 -3.58 2.53 14.65
CA GLY A 79 -4.10 2.46 16.00
C GLY A 79 -5.40 1.67 16.16
N SER A 80 -6.06 1.88 17.30
CA SER A 80 -7.27 1.15 17.65
C SER A 80 -8.42 1.42 16.68
N ARG A 81 -9.17 0.37 16.37
CA ARG A 81 -10.45 0.46 15.63
C ARG A 81 -11.56 1.10 16.47
N ASN A 82 -11.46 0.97 17.80
CA ASN A 82 -12.30 1.66 18.77
C ASN A 82 -11.43 2.65 19.54
N HIS A 83 -11.63 3.93 19.30
CA HIS A 83 -10.86 5.00 19.93
C HIS A 83 -11.78 5.96 20.69
N GLY A 84 -11.27 6.59 21.74
CA GLY A 84 -11.92 7.71 22.43
C GLY A 84 -11.49 9.07 21.85
N SER A 85 -12.10 10.13 22.35
CA SER A 85 -11.78 11.51 21.96
C SER A 85 -10.31 11.88 22.18
N TYR A 86 -9.69 11.36 23.23
CA TYR A 86 -8.27 11.58 23.52
C TYR A 86 -7.39 11.10 22.36
N SER A 87 -7.57 9.84 21.93
CA SER A 87 -6.77 9.27 20.82
C SER A 87 -7.05 9.98 19.50
N ALA A 88 -8.32 10.39 19.24
CA ALA A 88 -8.68 11.16 18.06
C ALA A 88 -7.94 12.51 18.02
N ASN A 89 -7.96 13.26 19.14
CA ASN A 89 -7.26 14.54 19.26
C ASN A 89 -5.73 14.39 19.10
N TRP A 90 -5.14 13.33 19.64
CA TRP A 90 -3.73 13.07 19.47
C TRP A 90 -3.39 12.72 18.02
N THR A 91 -4.21 11.92 17.34
CA THR A 91 -4.02 11.62 15.91
C THR A 91 -4.02 12.90 15.09
N GLN A 92 -4.97 13.80 15.33
CA GLN A 92 -5.02 15.09 14.65
C GLN A 92 -3.74 15.89 14.88
N LYS A 93 -3.33 16.07 16.15
CA LYS A 93 -2.11 16.81 16.50
C LYS A 93 -0.84 16.20 15.86
N CYS A 94 -0.75 14.87 15.81
CA CYS A 94 0.37 14.20 15.14
C CYS A 94 0.39 14.52 13.65
N VAL A 95 -0.74 14.42 12.96
CA VAL A 95 -0.82 14.75 11.53
C VAL A 95 -0.44 16.21 11.28
N GLU A 96 -0.97 17.13 12.08
CA GLU A 96 -0.66 18.57 11.97
C GLU A 96 0.83 18.86 12.23
N HIS A 97 1.43 18.20 13.24
CA HIS A 97 2.83 18.40 13.59
C HIS A 97 3.78 17.90 12.48
N PHE A 98 3.42 16.80 11.84
CA PHE A 98 4.19 16.20 10.74
C PHE A 98 3.62 16.57 9.36
N SER A 99 3.28 17.84 9.16
CA SER A 99 2.66 18.35 7.94
C SER A 99 3.49 18.15 6.66
N ASP A 100 4.82 18.02 6.79
CA ASP A 100 5.74 17.80 5.67
C ASP A 100 5.86 16.31 5.27
N TYR A 101 5.17 15.42 5.99
CA TYR A 101 5.20 13.98 5.73
C TYR A 101 3.91 13.52 5.08
N VAL A 102 4.03 12.56 4.17
CA VAL A 102 2.89 11.78 3.69
C VAL A 102 2.49 10.79 4.77
N ILE A 103 1.23 10.79 5.16
CA ILE A 103 0.72 9.86 6.17
C ILE A 103 0.38 8.53 5.52
N VAL A 104 0.94 7.45 6.05
CA VAL A 104 0.67 6.07 5.61
C VAL A 104 -0.16 5.35 6.66
N SER A 105 -1.26 4.73 6.27
CA SER A 105 -2.10 3.96 7.18
C SER A 105 -2.83 2.81 6.46
N GLY A 106 -3.51 1.94 7.22
CA GLY A 106 -4.14 0.72 6.70
C GLY A 106 -5.59 0.86 6.27
N MET A 107 -6.17 2.08 6.26
CA MET A 107 -7.57 2.35 5.93
C MET A 107 -8.59 1.65 6.85
N ALA A 108 -8.18 1.10 7.99
CA ALA A 108 -9.10 0.46 8.93
C ALA A 108 -10.04 1.50 9.60
N LYS A 109 -11.07 1.01 10.29
CA LYS A 109 -11.89 1.85 11.17
C LYS A 109 -11.03 2.48 12.25
N GLY A 110 -11.46 3.63 12.79
CA GLY A 110 -10.84 4.27 13.95
C GLY A 110 -9.64 5.11 13.58
N ILE A 111 -8.51 4.91 14.24
CA ILE A 111 -7.33 5.78 14.10
C ILE A 111 -6.81 5.83 12.67
N ASP A 112 -6.82 4.72 11.94
CA ASP A 112 -6.39 4.70 10.54
C ASP A 112 -7.22 5.64 9.66
N GLY A 113 -8.56 5.54 9.74
CA GLY A 113 -9.46 6.41 9.00
C GLY A 113 -9.30 7.89 9.39
N LEU A 114 -9.15 8.19 10.70
CA LEU A 114 -8.89 9.55 11.17
C LEU A 114 -7.56 10.09 10.64
N ALA A 115 -6.49 9.29 10.67
CA ALA A 115 -5.19 9.68 10.13
C ALA A 115 -5.30 10.09 8.66
N HIS A 116 -6.01 9.31 7.85
CA HIS A 116 -6.27 9.65 6.45
C HIS A 116 -7.10 10.94 6.34
N THR A 117 -8.19 11.05 7.09
CA THR A 117 -9.07 12.23 7.06
C THR A 117 -8.31 13.52 7.34
N TYR A 118 -7.48 13.55 8.38
CA TYR A 118 -6.69 14.72 8.73
C TYR A 118 -5.57 15.02 7.74
N ALA A 119 -5.03 13.99 7.08
CA ALA A 119 -3.91 14.11 6.16
C ALA A 119 -4.30 14.37 4.69
N LEU A 120 -5.58 14.47 4.34
CA LEU A 120 -6.04 14.64 2.95
C LEU A 120 -5.35 15.80 2.21
N LYS A 121 -5.09 16.91 2.89
CA LYS A 121 -4.48 18.10 2.28
C LYS A 121 -2.99 17.95 2.03
N GLN A 122 -2.26 17.31 2.96
CA GLN A 122 -0.81 17.13 2.87
C GLN A 122 -0.39 15.92 2.02
N GLY A 123 -1.28 14.94 1.92
CA GLY A 123 -1.07 13.71 1.20
C GLY A 123 -1.10 12.49 2.12
N THR A 124 -1.79 11.44 1.67
CA THR A 124 -1.92 10.21 2.43
C THR A 124 -1.93 8.99 1.50
N ILE A 125 -1.40 7.87 1.99
CA ILE A 125 -1.32 6.60 1.28
C ILE A 125 -2.00 5.52 2.10
N ALA A 126 -3.00 4.87 1.51
CA ALA A 126 -3.64 3.70 2.11
C ALA A 126 -2.96 2.42 1.65
N VAL A 127 -2.50 1.60 2.60
CA VAL A 127 -1.97 0.26 2.32
C VAL A 127 -3.05 -0.76 2.61
N LEU A 128 -3.64 -1.32 1.55
CA LEU A 128 -4.80 -2.19 1.66
C LEU A 128 -4.38 -3.66 1.74
N GLY A 129 -4.97 -4.40 2.67
CA GLY A 129 -4.83 -5.86 2.77
C GLY A 129 -5.80 -6.63 1.87
N CYS A 130 -6.67 -5.93 1.14
CA CYS A 130 -7.62 -6.48 0.18
C CYS A 130 -7.29 -6.01 -1.25
N GLY A 131 -8.00 -6.54 -2.24
CA GLY A 131 -7.86 -6.06 -3.62
C GLY A 131 -8.20 -4.57 -3.73
N ILE A 132 -7.47 -3.85 -4.58
CA ILE A 132 -7.62 -2.40 -4.79
C ILE A 132 -9.03 -1.99 -5.28
N ASP A 133 -9.79 -2.96 -5.78
CA ASP A 133 -11.18 -2.77 -6.22
C ASP A 133 -12.21 -2.98 -5.10
N LEU A 134 -11.76 -3.42 -3.92
CA LEU A 134 -12.64 -3.67 -2.79
C LEU A 134 -12.58 -2.50 -1.80
N ILE A 135 -13.70 -1.78 -1.69
CA ILE A 135 -13.85 -0.71 -0.69
C ILE A 135 -14.12 -1.36 0.67
N TYR A 136 -13.13 -1.32 1.54
CA TYR A 136 -13.22 -1.83 2.91
C TYR A 136 -12.37 -0.99 3.87
N PRO A 137 -12.93 -0.60 5.03
CA PRO A 137 -14.33 -0.76 5.45
C PRO A 137 -15.28 0.23 4.74
N LYS A 138 -16.56 -0.14 4.62
CA LYS A 138 -17.57 0.70 3.95
C LYS A 138 -17.72 2.11 4.56
N GLN A 139 -17.37 2.29 5.84
CA GLN A 139 -17.42 3.60 6.51
C GLN A 139 -16.41 4.60 5.94
N ASN A 140 -15.35 4.12 5.30
CA ASN A 140 -14.28 4.96 4.72
C ASN A 140 -14.42 5.09 3.19
N THR A 141 -15.63 4.87 2.65
CA THR A 141 -15.89 4.92 1.19
C THR A 141 -15.60 6.29 0.58
N GLU A 142 -15.73 7.37 1.35
CA GLU A 142 -15.51 8.74 0.90
C GLU A 142 -14.06 9.23 1.07
N LEU A 143 -13.20 8.41 1.69
CA LEU A 143 -11.77 8.65 1.81
C LEU A 143 -11.04 8.18 0.55
#